data_21d86ee9f40c98b564af147ab38fc5bf
#
_entry.id   21d86ee9f40c98b564af147ab38fc5bf
#
_cell.length_a   1.000
_cell.length_b   1.000
_cell.length_c   1.000
_cell.angle_alpha   90.00
_cell.angle_beta   90.00
_cell.angle_gamma   90.00
#
_symmetry.space_group_name_H-M   'P 1'
#
loop_
_entity.id
_entity.type
_entity.pdbx_description
1 polymer ?
#
loop_
_entity_poly.entity_id
_entity_poly.type
_entity_poly.pdbx_seq_one_letter_code
_entity_poly.pdbx_strand_id
1 'polypeptide(L)'
;RDYGFITDFHKGDSWSTDDTEFALMVAKTIIDAGGDFTSQDVVNSWLENVATEDELRRGGVSEVEACNNLRRGIRPPNSGRFNPYHQSDGAAMRSGPIGIYCAGDPEKAKYLARVDAEVSHSEEGIWGAQAVAVAVSLAMVDADMDQIWAGVMDCAPKGFWFEETLNRAATIVEHSGGSVAEAWMPLHNDLFSTHRSTVCEALPEVFGCLKLKHDSFKSGLLLACNFG
;
A
#
# COMPACT_ATOMS: atom_id res chain seq x y z
N ARG A 1 7.18 19.85 -10.97
CA ARG A 1 7.89 20.51 -9.84
C ARG A 1 9.33 20.09 -9.88
N ASP A 2 10.26 21.05 -9.81
CA ASP A 2 11.69 20.80 -10.00
C ASP A 2 12.40 20.24 -8.74
N TYR A 3 11.67 19.98 -7.65
CA TYR A 3 12.30 19.81 -6.35
C TYR A 3 12.52 18.36 -5.90
N GLY A 4 11.85 17.39 -6.46
CA GLY A 4 12.00 15.98 -6.06
C GLY A 4 11.60 15.65 -4.62
N PHE A 5 11.34 16.67 -3.78
CA PHE A 5 10.87 16.52 -2.39
C PHE A 5 9.88 17.62 -2.04
N ILE A 6 8.88 17.31 -1.24
CA ILE A 6 7.97 18.28 -0.63
C ILE A 6 8.59 18.73 0.71
N THR A 7 9.65 19.56 0.63
CA THR A 7 10.41 19.99 1.82
C THR A 7 9.75 21.13 2.59
N ASP A 8 8.90 21.90 1.94
CA ASP A 8 8.32 23.10 2.56
C ASP A 8 7.06 22.84 3.39
N PHE A 9 6.57 21.60 3.37
CA PHE A 9 5.34 21.23 4.07
C PHE A 9 5.43 21.45 5.59
N HIS A 10 6.63 21.30 6.16
CA HIS A 10 6.93 21.46 7.58
C HIS A 10 7.91 22.60 7.88
N LYS A 11 7.99 23.62 7.01
CA LYS A 11 8.85 24.79 7.20
C LYS A 11 10.34 24.45 7.43
N GLY A 12 10.80 23.39 6.75
CA GLY A 12 12.19 22.94 6.84
C GLY A 12 12.46 21.87 7.90
N ASP A 13 11.50 21.51 8.73
CA ASP A 13 11.62 20.38 9.65
C ASP A 13 11.47 19.05 8.91
N SER A 14 12.30 18.07 9.25
CA SER A 14 12.18 16.70 8.74
C SER A 14 11.17 15.93 9.59
N TRP A 15 9.98 15.70 9.05
CA TRP A 15 8.95 14.92 9.72
C TRP A 15 8.68 13.64 8.92
N SER A 16 8.36 12.57 9.62
CA SER A 16 7.73 11.40 9.01
C SER A 16 6.23 11.64 8.85
N THR A 17 5.64 11.00 7.84
CA THR A 17 4.19 10.88 7.71
C THR A 17 3.71 9.61 8.39
N ASP A 18 2.40 9.40 8.43
CA ASP A 18 1.77 8.16 8.88
C ASP A 18 2.24 6.94 8.10
N ASP A 19 2.54 7.05 6.81
CA ASP A 19 3.15 5.97 6.01
C ASP A 19 4.37 5.36 6.73
N THR A 20 5.32 6.21 7.12
CA THR A 20 6.54 5.78 7.79
C THR A 20 6.25 5.23 9.19
N GLU A 21 5.39 5.89 9.95
CA GLU A 21 5.06 5.50 11.33
C GLU A 21 4.37 4.13 11.35
N PHE A 22 3.39 3.91 10.48
CA PHE A 22 2.70 2.61 10.39
C PHE A 22 3.60 1.51 9.81
N ALA A 23 4.47 1.81 8.84
CA ALA A 23 5.46 0.84 8.37
C ALA A 23 6.43 0.41 9.49
N LEU A 24 6.91 1.34 10.31
CA LEU A 24 7.75 1.03 11.48
C LEU A 24 6.99 0.22 12.53
N MET A 25 5.70 0.49 12.74
CA MET A 25 4.85 -0.29 13.64
C MET A 25 4.70 -1.74 13.16
N VAL A 26 4.49 -1.96 11.85
CA VAL A 26 4.45 -3.31 11.26
C VAL A 26 5.78 -4.02 11.44
N ALA A 27 6.91 -3.35 11.16
CA ALA A 27 8.24 -3.91 11.40
C ALA A 27 8.44 -4.30 12.87
N LYS A 28 7.99 -3.44 13.79
CA LYS A 28 8.02 -3.74 15.24
C LYS A 28 7.16 -4.96 15.57
N THR A 29 5.97 -5.08 15.00
CA THR A 29 5.09 -6.24 15.22
C THR A 29 5.76 -7.54 14.79
N ILE A 30 6.44 -7.55 13.63
CA ILE A 30 7.22 -8.71 13.15
C ILE A 30 8.33 -9.07 14.16
N ILE A 31 9.08 -8.07 14.66
CA ILE A 31 10.19 -8.27 15.60
C ILE A 31 9.67 -8.81 16.94
N ASP A 32 8.63 -8.20 17.48
CA ASP A 32 8.06 -8.57 18.79
C ASP A 32 7.46 -9.98 18.77
N ALA A 33 6.87 -10.39 17.64
CA ALA A 33 6.37 -11.75 17.43
C ALA A 33 7.48 -12.78 17.20
N GLY A 34 8.73 -12.35 16.99
CA GLY A 34 9.83 -13.21 16.63
C GLY A 34 9.77 -13.78 15.21
N GLY A 35 9.03 -13.10 14.31
CA GLY A 35 8.86 -13.49 12.92
C GLY A 35 7.39 -13.47 12.48
N ASP A 36 6.83 -14.65 12.18
CA ASP A 36 5.44 -14.75 11.74
C ASP A 36 4.49 -14.30 12.86
N PHE A 37 3.65 -13.33 12.55
CA PHE A 37 2.71 -12.74 13.48
C PHE A 37 1.27 -13.20 13.20
N THR A 38 0.43 -13.08 14.19
CA THR A 38 -1.00 -13.41 14.13
C THR A 38 -1.88 -12.16 14.13
N SER A 39 -3.15 -12.30 13.83
CA SER A 39 -4.13 -11.23 13.96
C SER A 39 -4.19 -10.66 15.39
N GLN A 40 -3.91 -11.48 16.42
CA GLN A 40 -3.88 -11.00 17.81
C GLN A 40 -2.65 -10.12 18.08
N ASP A 41 -1.49 -10.43 17.48
CA ASP A 41 -0.28 -9.60 17.59
C ASP A 41 -0.51 -8.24 16.94
N VAL A 42 -1.16 -8.20 15.77
CA VAL A 42 -1.57 -6.95 15.12
C VAL A 42 -2.50 -6.14 16.02
N VAL A 43 -3.54 -6.75 16.57
CA VAL A 43 -4.48 -6.08 17.48
C VAL A 43 -3.76 -5.52 18.70
N ASN A 44 -2.87 -6.28 19.32
CA ASN A 44 -2.10 -5.83 20.48
C ASN A 44 -1.22 -4.64 20.11
N SER A 45 -0.50 -4.72 19.00
CA SER A 45 0.33 -3.63 18.49
C SER A 45 -0.47 -2.35 18.25
N TRP A 46 -1.66 -2.45 17.65
CA TRP A 46 -2.54 -1.29 17.44
C TRP A 46 -3.07 -0.70 18.75
N LEU A 47 -3.49 -1.53 19.70
CA LEU A 47 -3.99 -1.07 21.01
C LEU A 47 -2.89 -0.43 21.85
N GLU A 48 -1.65 -0.88 21.73
CA GLU A 48 -0.51 -0.36 22.48
C GLU A 48 0.08 0.91 21.88
N ASN A 49 0.09 1.06 20.56
CA ASN A 49 0.86 2.11 19.89
C ASN A 49 -0.01 3.18 19.21
N VAL A 50 -1.24 2.87 18.79
CA VAL A 50 -2.06 3.76 17.95
C VAL A 50 -3.40 4.08 18.60
N ALA A 51 -4.11 3.08 19.10
CA ALA A 51 -5.43 3.25 19.70
C ALA A 51 -5.37 3.61 21.20
N THR A 52 -4.27 4.23 21.64
CA THR A 52 -4.01 4.59 23.05
C THR A 52 -4.76 5.83 23.50
N GLU A 53 -5.01 6.78 22.59
CA GLU A 53 -5.71 8.04 22.86
C GLU A 53 -7.13 7.99 22.29
N ASP A 54 -8.00 8.89 22.78
CA ASP A 54 -9.37 9.01 22.29
C ASP A 54 -9.43 9.45 20.83
N GLU A 55 -8.43 10.19 20.37
CA GLU A 55 -8.32 10.71 19.01
C GLU A 55 -6.94 10.40 18.41
N LEU A 56 -6.92 9.71 17.27
CA LEU A 56 -5.71 9.58 16.48
C LEU A 56 -5.51 10.85 15.65
N ARG A 57 -4.45 11.61 15.96
CA ARG A 57 -4.16 12.90 15.29
C ARG A 57 -3.37 12.75 14.00
N ARG A 58 -2.70 11.62 13.81
CA ARG A 58 -1.86 11.31 12.67
C ARG A 58 -2.29 9.96 12.13
N GLY A 59 -2.81 9.97 10.93
CA GLY A 59 -3.31 8.79 10.26
C GLY A 59 -4.48 9.14 9.35
N GLY A 60 -4.69 8.32 8.35
CA GLY A 60 -5.83 8.42 7.46
C GLY A 60 -7.14 8.10 8.15
N VAL A 61 -8.24 8.34 7.46
CA VAL A 61 -9.59 8.12 8.02
C VAL A 61 -9.83 6.65 8.31
N SER A 62 -9.25 5.75 7.51
CA SER A 62 -9.32 4.31 7.72
C SER A 62 -8.64 3.87 9.03
N GLU A 63 -7.50 4.45 9.37
CA GLU A 63 -6.78 4.17 10.61
C GLU A 63 -7.54 4.70 11.83
N VAL A 64 -8.11 5.90 11.72
CA VAL A 64 -8.97 6.47 12.78
C VAL A 64 -10.16 5.56 13.08
N GLU A 65 -10.87 5.09 12.03
CA GLU A 65 -12.03 4.22 12.23
C GLU A 65 -11.62 2.83 12.73
N ALA A 66 -10.48 2.29 12.29
CA ALA A 66 -9.94 1.05 12.86
C ALA A 66 -9.68 1.17 14.36
N CYS A 67 -9.07 2.29 14.82
CA CYS A 67 -8.89 2.56 16.25
C CYS A 67 -10.23 2.61 17.00
N ASN A 68 -11.22 3.30 16.44
CA ASN A 68 -12.57 3.37 17.02
C ASN A 68 -13.22 1.98 17.14
N ASN A 69 -13.10 1.16 16.10
CA ASN A 69 -13.61 -0.21 16.10
C ASN A 69 -12.92 -1.08 17.15
N LEU A 70 -11.60 -1.00 17.25
CA LEU A 70 -10.83 -1.75 18.27
C LEU A 70 -11.20 -1.34 19.69
N ARG A 71 -11.38 -0.05 19.96
CA ARG A 71 -11.82 0.48 21.28
C ARG A 71 -13.22 0.01 21.67
N ARG A 72 -14.11 -0.16 20.67
CA ARG A 72 -15.46 -0.75 20.84
C ARG A 72 -15.44 -2.26 21.01
N GLY A 73 -14.29 -2.91 20.96
CA GLY A 73 -14.15 -4.36 21.05
C GLY A 73 -14.37 -5.11 19.74
N ILE A 74 -14.54 -4.40 18.61
CA ILE A 74 -14.65 -5.02 17.28
C ILE A 74 -13.25 -5.46 16.85
N ARG A 75 -13.11 -6.72 16.46
CA ARG A 75 -11.83 -7.35 16.11
C ARG A 75 -11.78 -7.72 14.63
N PRO A 76 -10.57 -7.89 14.03
CA PRO A 76 -10.44 -8.42 12.69
C PRO A 76 -11.17 -9.76 12.51
N PRO A 77 -11.74 -10.04 11.36
CA PRO A 77 -11.79 -9.18 10.16
C PRO A 77 -12.91 -8.11 10.21
N ASN A 78 -13.75 -8.10 11.25
CA ASN A 78 -14.91 -7.21 11.30
C ASN A 78 -14.50 -5.74 11.53
N SER A 79 -13.39 -5.46 12.21
CA SER A 79 -12.88 -4.09 12.36
C SER A 79 -12.58 -3.43 11.02
N GLY A 80 -12.04 -4.19 10.06
CA GLY A 80 -11.84 -3.74 8.68
C GLY A 80 -13.14 -3.72 7.87
N ARG A 81 -13.99 -4.74 7.99
CA ARG A 81 -15.27 -4.82 7.26
C ARG A 81 -16.25 -3.70 7.62
N PHE A 82 -16.25 -3.27 8.88
CA PHE A 82 -17.14 -2.20 9.37
C PHE A 82 -16.45 -0.83 9.27
N ASN A 83 -15.44 -0.71 8.45
CA ASN A 83 -14.75 0.52 8.16
C ASN A 83 -15.23 1.09 6.82
N PRO A 84 -15.88 2.28 6.78
CA PRO A 84 -16.37 2.86 5.53
C PRO A 84 -15.25 3.24 4.54
N TYR A 85 -14.00 3.30 5.01
CA TYR A 85 -12.82 3.61 4.20
C TYR A 85 -11.94 2.38 3.95
N HIS A 86 -12.51 1.19 4.00
CA HIS A 86 -11.81 -0.09 3.88
C HIS A 86 -11.10 -0.32 2.54
N GLN A 87 -11.37 0.50 1.52
CA GLN A 87 -10.74 0.44 0.20
C GLN A 87 -9.58 1.42 0.02
N SER A 88 -9.20 2.16 1.09
CA SER A 88 -8.09 3.09 1.01
C SER A 88 -6.74 2.37 0.95
N ASP A 89 -5.69 3.12 0.65
CA ASP A 89 -4.31 2.65 0.56
C ASP A 89 -3.59 2.51 1.92
N GLY A 90 -4.27 2.83 3.04
CA GLY A 90 -3.67 2.82 4.37
C GLY A 90 -3.09 1.49 4.83
N ALA A 91 -3.57 0.34 4.32
CA ALA A 91 -2.90 -0.95 4.55
C ALA A 91 -1.73 -1.17 3.58
N ALA A 92 -1.83 -0.69 2.35
CA ALA A 92 -0.79 -0.82 1.35
C ALA A 92 0.47 -0.03 1.72
N MET A 93 0.31 1.23 2.21
CA MET A 93 1.43 2.10 2.59
C MET A 93 2.35 1.49 3.65
N ARG A 94 1.83 0.60 4.52
CA ARG A 94 2.58 -0.02 5.62
C ARG A 94 3.06 -1.44 5.35
N SER A 95 2.74 -2.03 4.19
CA SER A 95 3.02 -3.45 3.88
C SER A 95 4.45 -3.74 3.44
N GLY A 96 5.26 -2.72 3.14
CA GLY A 96 6.65 -2.88 2.70
C GLY A 96 7.50 -3.77 3.62
N PRO A 97 7.52 -3.57 4.95
CA PRO A 97 8.28 -4.41 5.88
C PRO A 97 7.90 -5.90 5.84
N ILE A 98 6.64 -6.23 5.52
CA ILE A 98 6.19 -7.63 5.35
C ILE A 98 6.87 -8.24 4.13
N GLY A 99 6.92 -7.51 3.01
CA GLY A 99 7.62 -7.95 1.81
C GLY A 99 9.12 -8.16 2.05
N ILE A 100 9.77 -7.26 2.80
CA ILE A 100 11.18 -7.40 3.19
C ILE A 100 11.38 -8.65 4.05
N TYR A 101 10.56 -8.88 5.05
CA TYR A 101 10.61 -10.05 5.92
C TYR A 101 10.41 -11.37 5.14
N CYS A 102 9.54 -11.34 4.15
CA CYS A 102 9.20 -12.48 3.29
C CYS A 102 9.99 -12.49 1.97
N ALA A 103 11.23 -11.98 1.95
CA ALA A 103 12.05 -11.91 0.73
C ALA A 103 12.08 -13.25 -0.02
N GLY A 104 11.59 -13.27 -1.27
CA GLY A 104 11.52 -14.46 -2.12
C GLY A 104 10.37 -15.45 -1.81
N ASP A 105 9.50 -15.13 -0.85
CA ASP A 105 8.32 -15.92 -0.52
C ASP A 105 7.04 -15.09 -0.67
N PRO A 106 6.56 -14.89 -1.91
CA PRO A 106 5.40 -14.06 -2.19
C PRO A 106 4.09 -14.60 -1.57
N GLU A 107 3.94 -15.92 -1.42
CA GLU A 107 2.74 -16.51 -0.80
C GLU A 107 2.67 -16.17 0.69
N LYS A 108 3.78 -16.25 1.39
CA LYS A 108 3.88 -15.82 2.78
C LYS A 108 3.67 -14.32 2.92
N ALA A 109 4.23 -13.51 2.03
CA ALA A 109 4.01 -12.07 2.01
C ALA A 109 2.53 -11.73 1.84
N LYS A 110 1.85 -12.39 0.89
CA LYS A 110 0.42 -12.26 0.63
C LYS A 110 -0.42 -12.62 1.87
N TYR A 111 -0.08 -13.73 2.53
CA TYR A 111 -0.78 -14.16 3.75
C TYR A 111 -0.62 -13.17 4.90
N LEU A 112 0.61 -12.78 5.24
CA LEU A 112 0.88 -11.87 6.36
C LEU A 112 0.35 -10.46 6.10
N ALA A 113 0.41 -9.96 4.86
CA ALA A 113 -0.21 -8.69 4.50
C ALA A 113 -1.72 -8.68 4.71
N ARG A 114 -2.40 -9.80 4.41
CA ARG A 114 -3.82 -9.95 4.75
C ARG A 114 -4.05 -9.90 6.25
N VAL A 115 -3.26 -10.63 7.05
CA VAL A 115 -3.38 -10.67 8.52
C VAL A 115 -3.24 -9.26 9.11
N ASP A 116 -2.28 -8.46 8.63
CA ASP A 116 -2.12 -7.06 9.06
C ASP A 116 -3.28 -6.19 8.58
N ALA A 117 -3.65 -6.27 7.29
CA ALA A 117 -4.63 -5.39 6.69
C ALA A 117 -6.05 -5.55 7.28
N GLU A 118 -6.44 -6.75 7.69
CA GLU A 118 -7.78 -7.05 8.23
C GLU A 118 -8.16 -6.23 9.47
N VAL A 119 -7.20 -5.60 10.14
CA VAL A 119 -7.49 -4.72 11.29
C VAL A 119 -8.25 -3.46 10.87
N SER A 120 -7.98 -2.94 9.68
CA SER A 120 -8.47 -1.64 9.19
C SER A 120 -9.15 -1.69 7.82
N HIS A 121 -8.91 -2.74 7.02
CA HIS A 121 -9.34 -2.82 5.64
C HIS A 121 -10.06 -4.13 5.32
N SER A 122 -10.75 -4.15 4.19
CA SER A 122 -11.33 -5.34 3.59
C SER A 122 -11.31 -5.22 2.05
N GLU A 123 -11.54 -6.33 1.35
CA GLU A 123 -11.63 -6.38 -0.11
C GLU A 123 -10.41 -5.70 -0.78
N GLU A 124 -10.64 -4.69 -1.62
CA GLU A 124 -9.59 -4.00 -2.39
C GLU A 124 -8.44 -3.50 -1.52
N GLY A 125 -8.72 -2.96 -0.33
CA GLY A 125 -7.68 -2.50 0.59
C GLY A 125 -6.76 -3.61 1.07
N ILE A 126 -7.28 -4.82 1.27
CA ILE A 126 -6.47 -6.02 1.57
C ILE A 126 -5.66 -6.43 0.33
N TRP A 127 -6.28 -6.49 -0.84
CA TRP A 127 -5.59 -6.91 -2.07
C TRP A 127 -4.48 -5.94 -2.45
N GLY A 128 -4.68 -4.65 -2.24
CA GLY A 128 -3.64 -3.64 -2.40
C GLY A 128 -2.46 -3.85 -1.45
N ALA A 129 -2.72 -4.11 -0.18
CA ALA A 129 -1.68 -4.42 0.80
C ALA A 129 -0.88 -5.68 0.42
N GLN A 130 -1.58 -6.72 -0.03
CA GLN A 130 -0.98 -7.95 -0.55
C GLN A 130 -0.11 -7.68 -1.78
N ALA A 131 -0.59 -6.86 -2.72
CA ALA A 131 0.15 -6.52 -3.94
C ALA A 131 1.47 -5.81 -3.62
N VAL A 132 1.46 -4.86 -2.68
CA VAL A 132 2.70 -4.17 -2.24
C VAL A 132 3.67 -5.15 -1.56
N ALA A 133 3.19 -5.98 -0.62
CA ALA A 133 4.04 -6.92 0.08
C ALA A 133 4.65 -7.97 -0.88
N VAL A 134 3.86 -8.47 -1.83
CA VAL A 134 4.32 -9.41 -2.87
C VAL A 134 5.35 -8.76 -3.79
N ALA A 135 5.08 -7.54 -4.27
CA ALA A 135 6.01 -6.81 -5.12
C ALA A 135 7.36 -6.60 -4.44
N VAL A 136 7.35 -6.18 -3.16
CA VAL A 136 8.58 -6.01 -2.37
C VAL A 136 9.28 -7.35 -2.14
N SER A 137 8.56 -8.41 -1.79
CA SER A 137 9.12 -9.75 -1.59
C SER A 137 9.88 -10.26 -2.82
N LEU A 138 9.30 -10.07 -4.01
CA LEU A 138 9.92 -10.45 -5.28
C LEU A 138 11.10 -9.54 -5.63
N ALA A 139 10.97 -8.24 -5.43
CA ALA A 139 12.06 -7.29 -5.67
C ALA A 139 13.27 -7.54 -4.78
N MET A 140 13.09 -8.03 -3.55
CA MET A 140 14.20 -8.38 -2.63
C MET A 140 15.09 -9.51 -3.13
N VAL A 141 14.65 -10.28 -4.13
CA VAL A 141 15.40 -11.37 -4.75
C VAL A 141 15.68 -11.12 -6.24
N ASP A 142 15.70 -9.85 -6.63
CA ASP A 142 16.01 -9.40 -7.99
C ASP A 142 15.07 -9.97 -9.07
N ALA A 143 13.80 -10.24 -8.73
CA ALA A 143 12.81 -10.64 -9.72
C ALA A 143 12.64 -9.53 -10.78
N ASP A 144 12.45 -9.93 -12.03
CA ASP A 144 12.20 -8.98 -13.11
C ASP A 144 10.80 -8.35 -13.03
N MET A 145 10.58 -7.29 -13.82
CA MET A 145 9.34 -6.53 -13.79
C MET A 145 8.11 -7.37 -14.17
N ASP A 146 8.27 -8.34 -15.06
CA ASP A 146 7.15 -9.20 -15.48
C ASP A 146 6.77 -10.19 -14.36
N GLN A 147 7.75 -10.71 -13.63
CA GLN A 147 7.53 -11.53 -12.44
C GLN A 147 6.83 -10.74 -11.32
N ILE A 148 7.29 -9.51 -11.05
CA ILE A 148 6.67 -8.62 -10.06
C ILE A 148 5.23 -8.32 -10.48
N TRP A 149 5.01 -7.94 -11.74
CA TRP A 149 3.68 -7.65 -12.26
C TRP A 149 2.74 -8.87 -12.16
N ALA A 150 3.20 -10.05 -12.51
CA ALA A 150 2.41 -11.27 -12.37
C ALA A 150 2.01 -11.55 -10.92
N GLY A 151 2.94 -11.35 -9.98
CA GLY A 151 2.65 -11.46 -8.54
C GLY A 151 1.62 -10.44 -8.04
N VAL A 152 1.70 -9.20 -8.51
CA VAL A 152 0.72 -8.15 -8.20
C VAL A 152 -0.66 -8.53 -8.74
N MET A 153 -0.76 -8.98 -10.00
CA MET A 153 -2.00 -9.40 -10.62
C MET A 153 -2.64 -10.61 -9.93
N ASP A 154 -1.83 -11.52 -9.37
CA ASP A 154 -2.33 -12.66 -8.57
C ASP A 154 -3.00 -12.23 -7.25
N CYS A 155 -2.73 -11.02 -6.77
CA CYS A 155 -3.39 -10.44 -5.60
C CYS A 155 -4.77 -9.85 -5.91
N ALA A 156 -5.08 -9.59 -7.19
CA ALA A 156 -6.31 -8.95 -7.62
C ALA A 156 -7.35 -9.99 -8.09
N PRO A 157 -8.44 -10.24 -7.36
CA PRO A 157 -9.47 -11.18 -7.80
C PRO A 157 -10.15 -10.72 -9.08
N LYS A 158 -10.45 -11.69 -9.96
CA LYS A 158 -11.05 -11.44 -11.27
C LYS A 158 -12.43 -10.81 -11.16
N GLY A 159 -12.67 -9.79 -11.99
CA GLY A 159 -13.95 -9.10 -12.08
C GLY A 159 -14.17 -8.04 -11.01
N PHE A 160 -13.16 -7.72 -10.21
CA PHE A 160 -13.19 -6.65 -9.23
C PHE A 160 -12.51 -5.38 -9.74
N TRP A 161 -12.80 -4.27 -9.11
CA TRP A 161 -12.32 -2.95 -9.53
C TRP A 161 -10.78 -2.86 -9.52
N PHE A 162 -10.12 -3.44 -8.54
CA PHE A 162 -8.66 -3.44 -8.46
C PHE A 162 -8.00 -4.18 -9.65
N GLU A 163 -8.53 -5.33 -10.06
CA GLU A 163 -8.04 -6.03 -11.26
C GLU A 163 -8.22 -5.18 -12.52
N GLU A 164 -9.41 -4.58 -12.68
CA GLU A 164 -9.73 -3.75 -13.86
C GLU A 164 -8.77 -2.57 -13.99
N THR A 165 -8.50 -1.87 -12.89
CA THR A 165 -7.60 -0.70 -12.91
C THR A 165 -6.14 -1.08 -13.11
N LEU A 166 -5.68 -2.21 -12.59
CA LEU A 166 -4.35 -2.77 -12.91
C LEU A 166 -4.22 -3.11 -14.40
N ASN A 167 -5.21 -3.79 -14.98
CA ASN A 167 -5.25 -4.09 -16.41
C ASN A 167 -5.28 -2.82 -17.26
N ARG A 168 -6.00 -1.80 -16.81
CA ARG A 168 -6.05 -0.48 -17.46
C ARG A 168 -4.67 0.17 -17.45
N ALA A 169 -3.99 0.20 -16.31
CA ALA A 169 -2.64 0.73 -16.20
C ALA A 169 -1.64 0.00 -17.11
N ALA A 170 -1.70 -1.34 -17.15
CA ALA A 170 -0.86 -2.14 -18.06
C ALA A 170 -1.08 -1.75 -19.52
N THR A 171 -2.34 -1.65 -19.95
CA THR A 171 -2.72 -1.28 -21.31
C THR A 171 -2.20 0.10 -21.70
N ILE A 172 -2.31 1.08 -20.79
CA ILE A 172 -1.80 2.45 -21.02
C ILE A 172 -0.28 2.43 -21.19
N VAL A 173 0.44 1.72 -20.32
CA VAL A 173 1.90 1.61 -20.41
C VAL A 173 2.34 0.93 -21.70
N GLU A 174 1.68 -0.13 -22.12
CA GLU A 174 1.95 -0.82 -23.40
C GLU A 174 1.72 0.10 -24.60
N HIS A 175 0.60 0.80 -24.65
CA HIS A 175 0.25 1.73 -25.74
C HIS A 175 1.18 2.93 -25.81
N SER A 176 1.77 3.34 -24.68
CA SER A 176 2.75 4.44 -24.64
C SER A 176 4.12 4.06 -25.23
N GLY A 177 4.37 2.78 -25.52
CA GLY A 177 5.67 2.29 -25.96
C GLY A 177 6.80 2.58 -24.95
N GLY A 178 6.48 2.72 -23.66
CA GLY A 178 7.42 3.08 -22.59
C GLY A 178 7.70 4.59 -22.46
N SER A 179 6.99 5.42 -23.22
CA SER A 179 7.10 6.87 -23.14
C SER A 179 6.31 7.40 -21.93
N VAL A 180 7.03 8.01 -20.96
CA VAL A 180 6.40 8.69 -19.83
C VAL A 180 5.47 9.81 -20.29
N ALA A 181 5.87 10.59 -21.31
CA ALA A 181 5.06 11.69 -21.83
C ALA A 181 3.71 11.23 -22.40
N GLU A 182 3.68 10.05 -23.04
CA GLU A 182 2.47 9.47 -23.60
C GLU A 182 1.61 8.76 -22.54
N ALA A 183 2.23 8.18 -21.50
CA ALA A 183 1.54 7.45 -20.46
C ALA A 183 0.95 8.36 -19.36
N TRP A 184 1.59 9.50 -19.08
CA TRP A 184 1.31 10.35 -17.93
C TRP A 184 -0.17 10.73 -17.81
N MET A 185 -0.71 11.44 -18.79
CA MET A 185 -2.09 11.92 -18.73
C MET A 185 -3.12 10.80 -18.77
N PRO A 186 -2.97 9.74 -19.60
CA PRO A 186 -3.86 8.59 -19.53
C PRO A 186 -3.85 7.87 -18.18
N LEU A 187 -2.70 7.61 -17.57
CA LEU A 187 -2.64 6.98 -16.24
C LEU A 187 -3.39 7.81 -15.21
N HIS A 188 -3.12 9.13 -15.16
CA HIS A 188 -3.77 10.00 -14.20
C HIS A 188 -5.29 10.14 -14.45
N ASN A 189 -5.71 10.41 -15.68
CA ASN A 189 -7.11 10.70 -15.97
C ASN A 189 -8.01 9.46 -16.03
N ASP A 190 -7.51 8.34 -16.55
CA ASP A 190 -8.32 7.14 -16.77
C ASP A 190 -8.44 6.28 -15.48
N LEU A 191 -7.53 6.49 -14.52
CA LEU A 191 -7.59 5.83 -13.21
C LEU A 191 -8.21 6.70 -12.12
N PHE A 192 -8.41 7.99 -12.40
CA PHE A 192 -8.94 8.96 -11.44
C PHE A 192 -10.24 8.50 -10.79
N SER A 193 -10.29 8.66 -9.47
CA SER A 193 -11.47 8.40 -8.64
C SER A 193 -11.79 9.60 -7.75
N THR A 194 -13.07 9.83 -7.51
CA THR A 194 -13.48 10.83 -6.50
C THR A 194 -13.24 10.38 -5.07
N HIS A 195 -12.99 9.09 -4.87
CA HIS A 195 -12.56 8.52 -3.58
C HIS A 195 -11.04 8.59 -3.50
N ARG A 196 -10.52 9.71 -3.07
CA ARG A 196 -9.07 9.92 -2.88
C ARG A 196 -8.49 8.83 -1.99
N SER A 197 -7.26 8.43 -2.27
CA SER A 197 -6.53 7.38 -1.56
C SER A 197 -7.14 5.98 -1.70
N THR A 198 -7.98 5.72 -2.71
CA THR A 198 -8.37 4.33 -3.01
C THR A 198 -7.20 3.56 -3.61
N VAL A 199 -7.01 2.31 -3.20
CA VAL A 199 -5.99 1.44 -3.81
C VAL A 199 -6.21 1.22 -5.31
N CYS A 200 -7.45 1.32 -5.78
CA CYS A 200 -7.81 1.16 -7.18
C CYS A 200 -7.37 2.32 -8.09
N GLU A 201 -6.94 3.43 -7.52
CA GLU A 201 -6.29 4.55 -8.20
C GLU A 201 -4.79 4.56 -7.89
N ALA A 202 -4.43 4.69 -6.61
CA ALA A 202 -3.06 4.90 -6.18
C ALA A 202 -2.10 3.79 -6.63
N LEU A 203 -2.44 2.52 -6.44
CA LEU A 203 -1.52 1.42 -6.75
C LEU A 203 -1.37 1.15 -8.25
N PRO A 204 -2.41 1.14 -9.09
CA PRO A 204 -2.23 1.04 -10.54
C PRO A 204 -1.36 2.16 -11.12
N GLU A 205 -1.46 3.39 -10.60
CA GLU A 205 -0.57 4.49 -10.99
C GLU A 205 0.89 4.21 -10.58
N VAL A 206 1.12 3.79 -9.32
CA VAL A 206 2.46 3.45 -8.83
C VAL A 206 3.07 2.30 -9.61
N PHE A 207 2.33 1.21 -9.84
CA PHE A 207 2.82 0.07 -10.62
C PHE A 207 3.00 0.42 -12.10
N GLY A 208 2.19 1.30 -12.66
CA GLY A 208 2.40 1.87 -13.99
C GLY A 208 3.68 2.68 -14.07
N CYS A 209 3.95 3.54 -13.08
CA CYS A 209 5.21 4.29 -12.98
C CYS A 209 6.42 3.37 -12.84
N LEU A 210 6.31 2.31 -12.05
CA LEU A 210 7.36 1.31 -11.89
C LEU A 210 7.66 0.61 -13.22
N LYS A 211 6.64 0.18 -13.94
CA LYS A 211 6.77 -0.47 -15.26
C LYS A 211 7.42 0.46 -16.29
N LEU A 212 7.16 1.77 -16.22
CA LEU A 212 7.77 2.78 -17.09
C LEU A 212 9.24 3.09 -16.74
N LYS A 213 9.65 2.97 -15.48
CA LYS A 213 10.95 3.44 -14.95
C LYS A 213 11.60 2.44 -13.98
N HIS A 214 11.49 1.16 -14.24
CA HIS A 214 12.11 0.10 -13.43
C HIS A 214 13.65 0.05 -13.53
N ASP A 215 14.24 0.71 -14.52
CA ASP A 215 15.68 0.76 -14.76
C ASP A 215 16.44 1.74 -13.82
N SER A 216 15.71 2.61 -13.12
CA SER A 216 16.30 3.62 -12.26
C SER A 216 15.41 3.94 -11.06
N PHE A 217 15.86 3.57 -9.85
CA PHE A 217 15.17 3.88 -8.60
C PHE A 217 14.85 5.39 -8.48
N LYS A 218 15.85 6.25 -8.73
CA LYS A 218 15.65 7.70 -8.64
C LYS A 218 14.59 8.20 -9.63
N SER A 219 14.66 7.74 -10.87
CA SER A 219 13.71 8.16 -11.90
C SER A 219 12.30 7.66 -11.62
N GLY A 220 12.16 6.42 -11.17
CA GLY A 220 10.88 5.85 -10.78
C GLY A 220 10.24 6.56 -9.59
N LEU A 221 11.03 6.82 -8.54
CA LEU A 221 10.58 7.56 -7.36
C LEU A 221 10.14 8.99 -7.70
N LEU A 222 10.95 9.72 -8.47
CA LEU A 222 10.61 11.08 -8.90
C LEU A 222 9.34 11.08 -9.78
N LEU A 223 9.18 10.10 -10.65
CA LEU A 223 7.97 9.97 -11.46
C LEU A 223 6.75 9.78 -10.55
N ALA A 224 6.75 8.81 -9.66
CA ALA A 224 5.65 8.52 -8.76
C ALA A 224 5.30 9.71 -7.86
N CYS A 225 6.29 10.37 -7.24
CA CYS A 225 6.06 11.54 -6.37
C CYS A 225 5.53 12.79 -7.09
N ASN A 226 5.65 12.87 -8.42
CA ASN A 226 5.15 14.00 -9.20
C ASN A 226 3.87 13.64 -10.00
N PHE A 227 3.32 12.47 -9.76
CA PHE A 227 2.18 12.01 -10.53
C PHE A 227 0.88 12.75 -10.16
N GLY A 228 0.64 13.09 -8.89
CA GLY A 228 -0.51 13.91 -8.55
C GLY A 228 -0.68 14.16 -7.07
#